data_4db90818adaed279f15ef8c750fb19ac
#
_entry.id   4db90818adaed279f15ef8c750fb19ac
#
_cell.length_a   1.000
_cell.length_b   1.000
_cell.length_c   1.000
_cell.angle_alpha   90.00
_cell.angle_beta   90.00
_cell.angle_gamma   90.00
#
_symmetry.space_group_name_H-M   'P 1'
#
loop_
_entity.id
_entity.type
_entity.pdbx_description
1 polymer ?
#
loop_
_entity_poly.entity_id
_entity_poly.type
_entity_poly.pdbx_seq_one_letter_code
_entity_poly.pdbx_strand_id
1 'polypeptide(L)'
;MHRRLRPRHHAFKYRVFSLLLDLDELADLDRRSRLFGWNRRGVLSFQDRDHGRGTGDLRTWLNSVLAREGVVADGARRVLCYPRLFGYVFNPLSVWFCYTRGERLAAIVYEVHNTYDERHAYVLRVGNDESVVRQQAAKDFYVSPFLSMDCAYNFKVRPPRDDVMVAIKESEAGQPILTATFSGKRKPFTDAALIGVLLRHPLMTVKIIAAIHYEAARLMWKGVARHAHGATG
;
A
#
# COMPACT_ATOMS: atom_id res chain seq x y z
N MET A 1 1.86 8.02 9.60
CA MET A 1 2.70 9.21 9.75
C MET A 1 3.51 9.40 8.48
N HIS A 2 3.56 10.60 7.99
CA HIS A 2 4.37 10.97 6.82
C HIS A 2 5.27 12.13 7.23
N ARG A 3 6.57 12.06 6.94
CA ARG A 3 7.55 13.05 7.35
C ARG A 3 8.52 13.31 6.20
N ARG A 4 8.46 14.50 5.64
CA ARG A 4 9.48 15.03 4.72
C ARG A 4 10.60 15.65 5.54
N LEU A 5 11.84 15.34 5.18
CA LEU A 5 13.04 15.83 5.84
C LEU A 5 13.73 16.92 5.01
N ARG A 6 13.68 16.79 3.67
CA ARG A 6 14.33 17.71 2.73
C ARG A 6 13.43 18.01 1.54
N PRO A 7 13.58 19.13 0.85
CA PRO A 7 14.42 20.29 1.19
C PRO A 7 13.86 21.09 2.38
N ARG A 8 12.59 20.88 2.76
CA ARG A 8 11.94 21.53 3.90
C ARG A 8 11.24 20.51 4.78
N HIS A 9 11.43 20.66 6.09
CA HIS A 9 10.75 19.81 7.07
C HIS A 9 9.23 19.97 6.99
N HIS A 10 8.55 18.83 6.86
CA HIS A 10 7.10 18.77 6.93
C HIS A 10 6.64 17.41 7.44
N ALA A 11 5.76 17.38 8.41
CA ALA A 11 5.24 16.14 8.98
C ALA A 11 3.74 16.23 9.21
N PHE A 12 3.04 15.11 8.93
CA PHE A 12 1.64 14.97 9.26
C PHE A 12 1.31 13.52 9.67
N LYS A 13 0.24 13.39 10.42
CA LYS A 13 -0.23 12.09 10.89
C LYS A 13 -1.75 12.05 10.78
N TYR A 14 -2.23 11.02 10.09
CA TYR A 14 -3.66 10.73 10.01
C TYR A 14 -3.97 9.41 10.68
N ARG A 15 -5.17 9.33 11.25
CA ARG A 15 -5.74 8.05 11.69
C ARG A 15 -6.46 7.44 10.51
N VAL A 16 -6.04 6.24 10.12
CA VAL A 16 -6.58 5.48 9.01
C VAL A 16 -6.78 4.03 9.43
N PHE A 17 -7.53 3.28 8.67
CA PHE A 17 -7.56 1.83 8.78
C PHE A 17 -7.28 1.20 7.40
N SER A 18 -6.82 -0.03 7.42
CA SER A 18 -6.60 -0.86 6.24
C SER A 18 -7.29 -2.20 6.45
N LEU A 19 -7.64 -2.85 5.37
CA LEU A 19 -8.02 -4.26 5.38
C LEU A 19 -6.77 -5.10 5.14
N LEU A 20 -6.68 -6.22 5.83
CA LEU A 20 -5.77 -7.31 5.53
C LEU A 20 -6.63 -8.46 5.03
N LEU A 21 -6.54 -8.75 3.74
CA LEU A 21 -7.39 -9.72 3.04
C LEU A 21 -6.53 -10.84 2.48
N ASP A 22 -6.92 -12.08 2.70
CA ASP A 22 -6.37 -13.21 1.99
C ASP A 22 -7.19 -13.46 0.72
N LEU A 23 -6.54 -13.61 -0.43
CA LEU A 23 -7.23 -13.83 -1.70
C LEU A 23 -8.11 -15.09 -1.67
N ASP A 24 -7.74 -16.10 -0.90
CA ASP A 24 -8.49 -17.35 -0.80
C ASP A 24 -9.73 -17.21 0.10
N GLU A 25 -9.78 -16.19 0.96
CA GLU A 25 -10.89 -15.94 1.88
C GLU A 25 -11.91 -14.92 1.36
N LEU A 26 -11.65 -14.24 0.24
CA LEU A 26 -12.49 -13.13 -0.26
C LEU A 26 -13.95 -13.53 -0.47
N ALA A 27 -14.19 -14.71 -1.07
CA ALA A 27 -15.55 -15.21 -1.31
C ALA A 27 -16.29 -15.50 -0.01
N ASP A 28 -15.61 -15.99 1.01
CA ASP A 28 -16.17 -16.24 2.32
C ASP A 28 -16.48 -14.95 3.07
N LEU A 29 -15.58 -13.97 3.04
CA LEU A 29 -15.78 -12.67 3.63
C LEU A 29 -16.98 -11.94 3.00
N ASP A 30 -17.11 -12.03 1.66
CA ASP A 30 -18.24 -11.46 0.92
C ASP A 30 -19.60 -12.07 1.32
N ARG A 31 -19.62 -13.40 1.56
CA ARG A 31 -20.84 -14.09 2.00
C ARG A 31 -21.22 -13.80 3.45
N ARG A 32 -20.23 -13.66 4.34
CA ARG A 32 -20.46 -13.51 5.79
C ARG A 32 -20.76 -12.08 6.21
N SER A 33 -20.26 -11.07 5.47
CA SER A 33 -20.42 -9.67 5.83
C SER A 33 -21.51 -8.98 5.01
N ARG A 34 -22.37 -8.25 5.68
CA ARG A 34 -23.37 -7.39 5.02
C ARG A 34 -22.76 -6.04 4.61
N LEU A 35 -21.64 -5.67 5.18
CA LEU A 35 -20.99 -4.38 4.94
C LEU A 35 -19.87 -4.47 3.90
N PHE A 36 -19.28 -5.65 3.71
CA PHE A 36 -18.18 -5.87 2.78
C PHE A 36 -18.67 -6.48 1.47
N GLY A 37 -18.10 -6.05 0.36
CA GLY A 37 -18.35 -6.61 -0.97
C GLY A 37 -17.03 -6.90 -1.71
N TRP A 38 -16.91 -8.10 -2.29
CA TRP A 38 -15.85 -8.44 -3.23
C TRP A 38 -16.39 -8.37 -4.65
N ASN A 39 -15.76 -7.54 -5.50
CA ASN A 39 -16.18 -7.26 -6.88
C ASN A 39 -17.64 -6.82 -7.03
N ARG A 40 -18.27 -6.40 -5.95
CA ARG A 40 -19.61 -5.83 -5.91
C ARG A 40 -19.66 -4.57 -5.02
N ARG A 41 -20.77 -3.86 -5.08
CA ARG A 41 -20.99 -2.70 -4.21
C ARG A 41 -21.18 -3.13 -2.76
N GLY A 42 -20.66 -2.33 -1.84
CA GLY A 42 -20.78 -2.48 -0.40
C GLY A 42 -20.46 -1.16 0.29
N VAL A 43 -20.70 -1.07 1.59
CA VAL A 43 -20.23 0.06 2.40
C VAL A 43 -18.71 0.11 2.35
N LEU A 44 -18.10 -1.07 2.51
CA LEU A 44 -16.71 -1.35 2.23
C LEU A 44 -16.65 -2.32 1.05
N SER A 45 -15.69 -2.17 0.15
CA SER A 45 -15.47 -3.18 -0.87
C SER A 45 -14.00 -3.29 -1.29
N PHE A 46 -13.67 -4.47 -1.77
CA PHE A 46 -12.42 -4.79 -2.45
C PHE A 46 -12.77 -5.13 -3.89
N GLN A 47 -12.09 -4.51 -4.83
CA GLN A 47 -12.32 -4.72 -6.25
C GLN A 47 -11.01 -5.15 -6.89
N ASP A 48 -11.00 -6.26 -7.60
CA ASP A 48 -9.81 -6.77 -8.27
C ASP A 48 -9.23 -5.75 -9.25
N ARG A 49 -10.09 -4.98 -9.92
CA ARG A 49 -9.68 -3.92 -10.85
C ARG A 49 -8.90 -2.77 -10.22
N ASP A 50 -8.94 -2.62 -8.90
CA ASP A 50 -8.18 -1.58 -8.18
C ASP A 50 -6.72 -2.00 -7.97
N HIS A 51 -6.38 -3.22 -8.33
CA HIS A 51 -5.08 -3.83 -8.12
C HIS A 51 -4.52 -4.46 -9.39
N GLY A 52 -3.25 -4.76 -9.37
CA GLY A 52 -2.56 -5.44 -10.45
C GLY A 52 -2.62 -4.64 -11.75
N ARG A 53 -3.04 -5.31 -12.82
CA ARG A 53 -3.20 -4.68 -14.14
C ARG A 53 -4.55 -3.95 -14.30
N GLY A 54 -5.42 -3.99 -13.29
CA GLY A 54 -6.80 -3.47 -13.38
C GLY A 54 -7.76 -4.38 -14.13
N THR A 55 -7.29 -5.47 -14.67
CA THR A 55 -8.05 -6.47 -15.41
C THR A 55 -7.52 -7.87 -15.11
N GLY A 56 -8.38 -8.88 -15.23
CA GLY A 56 -7.99 -10.29 -15.03
C GLY A 56 -7.93 -10.69 -13.55
N ASP A 57 -7.44 -11.92 -13.34
CA ASP A 57 -7.34 -12.53 -12.04
C ASP A 57 -6.08 -12.05 -11.28
N LEU A 58 -6.28 -11.59 -10.05
CA LEU A 58 -5.21 -11.06 -9.20
C LEU A 58 -4.16 -12.12 -8.85
N ARG A 59 -4.57 -13.38 -8.68
CA ARG A 59 -3.64 -14.45 -8.38
C ARG A 59 -2.72 -14.73 -9.57
N THR A 60 -3.29 -14.74 -10.77
CA THR A 60 -2.51 -14.90 -12.02
C THR A 60 -1.53 -13.74 -12.20
N TRP A 61 -1.98 -12.50 -11.98
CA TRP A 61 -1.09 -11.34 -12.01
C TRP A 61 0.04 -11.45 -10.98
N LEU A 62 -0.30 -11.76 -9.73
CA LEU A 62 0.68 -11.86 -8.65
C LEU A 62 1.70 -12.97 -8.93
N ASN A 63 1.25 -14.13 -9.43
CA ASN A 63 2.14 -15.20 -9.86
C ASN A 63 3.09 -14.74 -10.97
N SER A 64 2.59 -13.95 -11.93
CA SER A 64 3.40 -13.48 -13.05
C SER A 64 4.52 -12.52 -12.60
N VAL A 65 4.24 -11.62 -11.64
CA VAL A 65 5.26 -10.71 -11.13
C VAL A 65 6.26 -11.42 -10.21
N LEU A 66 5.82 -12.37 -9.40
CA LEU A 66 6.69 -13.21 -8.57
C LEU A 66 7.62 -14.09 -9.43
N ALA A 67 7.08 -14.69 -10.50
CA ALA A 67 7.85 -15.54 -11.40
C ALA A 67 8.96 -14.78 -12.14
N ARG A 68 8.73 -13.51 -12.53
CA ARG A 68 9.76 -12.67 -13.15
C ARG A 68 10.97 -12.49 -12.25
N GLU A 69 10.75 -12.44 -10.95
CA GLU A 69 11.80 -12.34 -9.93
C GLU A 69 12.25 -13.72 -9.43
N GLY A 70 11.79 -14.80 -10.05
CA GLY A 70 12.14 -16.17 -9.66
C GLY A 70 11.74 -16.51 -8.22
N VAL A 71 10.62 -15.97 -7.74
CA VAL A 71 10.09 -16.24 -6.40
C VAL A 71 9.01 -17.30 -6.47
N VAL A 72 9.17 -18.35 -5.67
CA VAL A 72 8.14 -19.36 -5.45
C VAL A 72 7.37 -19.02 -4.18
N ALA A 73 6.09 -18.67 -4.34
CA ALA A 73 5.17 -18.41 -3.24
C ALA A 73 3.84 -19.09 -3.56
N ASP A 74 3.73 -20.34 -3.16
CA ASP A 74 2.63 -21.25 -3.52
C ASP A 74 1.57 -21.41 -2.41
N GLY A 75 1.69 -20.60 -1.32
CA GLY A 75 0.78 -20.54 -0.19
C GLY A 75 -0.14 -19.31 -0.20
N ALA A 76 -0.49 -18.84 0.98
CA ALA A 76 -1.37 -17.68 1.20
C ALA A 76 -0.87 -16.39 0.53
N ARG A 77 -1.80 -15.59 0.03
CA ARG A 77 -1.53 -14.26 -0.56
C ARG A 77 -2.40 -13.23 0.11
N ARG A 78 -1.79 -12.47 1.01
CA ARG A 78 -2.49 -11.48 1.81
C ARG A 78 -2.15 -10.07 1.37
N VAL A 79 -3.18 -9.25 1.15
CA VAL A 79 -3.00 -7.84 0.79
C VAL A 79 -3.42 -6.93 1.94
N LEU A 80 -2.53 -6.00 2.28
CA LEU A 80 -2.83 -4.87 3.17
C LEU A 80 -3.09 -3.65 2.28
N CYS A 81 -4.34 -3.18 2.25
CA CYS A 81 -4.75 -2.08 1.38
C CYS A 81 -5.86 -1.23 2.00
N TYR A 82 -6.11 -0.06 1.43
CA TYR A 82 -7.30 0.71 1.76
C TYR A 82 -8.51 0.16 0.98
N PRO A 83 -9.65 -0.05 1.63
CA PRO A 83 -10.88 -0.46 0.94
C PRO A 83 -11.50 0.70 0.15
N ARG A 84 -12.35 0.37 -0.81
CA ARG A 84 -13.36 1.31 -1.27
C ARG A 84 -14.34 1.61 -0.13
N LEU A 85 -14.66 2.88 0.07
CA LEU A 85 -15.72 3.35 0.96
C LEU A 85 -16.83 3.95 0.12
N PHE A 86 -18.04 3.38 0.21
CA PHE A 86 -19.19 3.82 -0.58
C PHE A 86 -18.90 3.91 -2.09
N GLY A 87 -18.11 2.97 -2.60
CA GLY A 87 -17.73 2.88 -4.01
C GLY A 87 -16.52 3.75 -4.43
N TYR A 88 -15.98 4.57 -3.53
CA TYR A 88 -14.82 5.41 -3.80
C TYR A 88 -13.54 4.87 -3.15
N VAL A 89 -12.44 4.80 -3.90
CA VAL A 89 -11.14 4.35 -3.40
C VAL A 89 -10.04 5.37 -3.76
N PHE A 90 -9.11 5.50 -2.84
CA PHE A 90 -7.77 6.00 -3.11
C PHE A 90 -6.79 5.15 -2.31
N ASN A 91 -6.04 4.33 -2.99
CA ASN A 91 -5.12 3.35 -2.38
C ASN A 91 -3.71 3.52 -2.98
N PRO A 92 -2.91 4.45 -2.43
CA PRO A 92 -1.59 4.78 -3.01
C PRO A 92 -0.57 3.66 -2.87
N LEU A 93 -0.80 2.72 -1.97
CA LEU A 93 0.08 1.59 -1.71
C LEU A 93 -0.72 0.39 -1.24
N SER A 94 -0.61 -0.71 -1.95
CA SER A 94 -0.98 -2.05 -1.48
C SER A 94 0.28 -2.84 -1.15
N VAL A 95 0.28 -3.55 -0.03
CA VAL A 95 1.39 -4.40 0.36
C VAL A 95 0.94 -5.85 0.37
N TRP A 96 1.51 -6.64 -0.53
CA TRP A 96 1.19 -8.05 -0.70
C TRP A 96 2.20 -8.91 0.03
N PHE A 97 1.74 -9.72 0.95
CA PHE A 97 2.53 -10.70 1.68
C PHE A 97 2.31 -12.06 1.04
N CYS A 98 3.35 -12.59 0.39
CA CYS A 98 3.29 -13.83 -0.39
C CYS A 98 4.00 -14.94 0.35
N TYR A 99 3.27 -15.99 0.71
CA TYR A 99 3.76 -17.08 1.55
C TYR A 99 3.98 -18.35 0.72
N THR A 100 4.85 -19.21 1.21
CA THR A 100 4.94 -20.61 0.77
C THR A 100 3.85 -21.45 1.45
N ARG A 101 3.61 -22.67 0.99
CA ARG A 101 2.70 -23.65 1.65
C ARG A 101 3.09 -23.92 3.10
N GLY A 102 4.38 -23.83 3.42
CA GLY A 102 4.89 -23.95 4.79
C GLY A 102 4.76 -22.65 5.62
N GLU A 103 3.87 -21.74 5.24
CA GLU A 103 3.59 -20.46 5.93
C GLU A 103 4.81 -19.53 6.08
N ARG A 104 5.92 -19.79 5.40
CA ARG A 104 7.07 -18.91 5.38
C ARG A 104 6.81 -17.75 4.40
N LEU A 105 7.06 -16.53 4.84
CA LEU A 105 6.98 -15.35 3.98
C LEU A 105 8.11 -15.40 2.94
N ALA A 106 7.77 -15.58 1.65
CA ALA A 106 8.72 -15.71 0.56
C ALA A 106 9.07 -14.38 -0.09
N ALA A 107 8.08 -13.49 -0.22
CA ALA A 107 8.26 -12.16 -0.78
C ALA A 107 7.23 -11.17 -0.25
N ILE A 108 7.57 -9.89 -0.35
CA ILE A 108 6.64 -8.77 -0.21
C ILE A 108 6.58 -8.05 -1.55
N VAL A 109 5.37 -7.82 -2.06
CA VAL A 109 5.16 -7.00 -3.26
C VAL A 109 4.54 -5.67 -2.83
N TYR A 110 5.25 -4.58 -3.15
CA TYR A 110 4.78 -3.22 -2.91
C TYR A 110 4.18 -2.69 -4.20
N GLU A 111 2.86 -2.68 -4.29
CA GLU A 111 2.13 -2.16 -5.42
C GLU A 111 1.82 -0.68 -5.17
N VAL A 112 2.48 0.18 -5.91
CA VAL A 112 2.37 1.64 -5.79
C VAL A 112 1.44 2.16 -6.87
N HIS A 113 0.55 3.07 -6.49
CA HIS A 113 -0.37 3.79 -7.35
C HIS A 113 -0.07 5.28 -7.30
N ASN A 114 0.08 5.92 -8.44
CA ASN A 114 0.19 7.37 -8.50
C ASN A 114 -1.17 8.05 -8.76
N THR A 115 -1.18 9.37 -8.83
CA THR A 115 -2.39 10.15 -9.12
C THR A 115 -2.72 10.22 -10.62
N TYR A 116 -1.92 9.58 -11.48
CA TYR A 116 -2.11 9.49 -12.92
C TYR A 116 -2.74 8.16 -13.35
N ASP A 117 -3.22 7.37 -12.38
CA ASP A 117 -3.80 6.03 -12.56
C ASP A 117 -2.79 4.98 -13.09
N GLU A 118 -1.50 5.24 -12.89
CA GLU A 118 -0.45 4.30 -13.21
C GLU A 118 -0.09 3.45 -11.98
N ARG A 119 0.39 2.23 -12.22
CA ARG A 119 0.74 1.25 -11.18
C ARG A 119 2.10 0.64 -11.45
N HIS A 120 2.84 0.40 -10.37
CA HIS A 120 4.11 -0.30 -10.41
C HIS A 120 4.24 -1.26 -9.22
N ALA A 121 4.81 -2.42 -9.43
CA ALA A 121 4.98 -3.44 -8.41
C ALA A 121 6.47 -3.72 -8.16
N TYR A 122 6.97 -3.37 -6.99
CA TYR A 122 8.28 -3.79 -6.52
C TYR A 122 8.16 -5.14 -5.83
N VAL A 123 8.78 -6.16 -6.40
CA VAL A 123 8.78 -7.52 -5.86
C VAL A 123 10.09 -7.75 -5.13
N LEU A 124 10.05 -7.89 -3.82
CA LEU A 124 11.24 -8.05 -3.00
C LEU A 124 11.21 -9.36 -2.22
N ARG A 125 12.22 -10.21 -2.42
CA ARG A 125 12.35 -11.49 -1.73
C ARG A 125 12.55 -11.28 -0.23
N VAL A 126 12.01 -12.18 0.56
CA VAL A 126 12.31 -12.29 1.99
C VAL A 126 13.27 -13.46 2.19
N GLY A 127 14.40 -13.18 2.81
CA GLY A 127 15.42 -14.21 3.07
C GLY A 127 15.02 -15.13 4.22
N ASN A 128 15.41 -14.76 5.43
CA ASN A 128 15.10 -15.53 6.63
C ASN A 128 13.77 -15.08 7.25
N ASP A 129 13.17 -15.96 8.07
CA ASP A 129 11.92 -15.64 8.79
C ASP A 129 12.20 -14.68 9.96
N GLU A 130 12.43 -13.42 9.58
CA GLU A 130 12.71 -12.35 10.53
C GLU A 130 11.41 -11.71 11.02
N SER A 131 11.37 -11.36 12.29
CA SER A 131 10.25 -10.59 12.88
C SER A 131 10.12 -9.19 12.26
N VAL A 132 11.21 -8.69 11.66
CA VAL A 132 11.26 -7.41 10.95
C VAL A 132 12.07 -7.57 9.65
N VAL A 133 11.36 -7.52 8.53
CA VAL A 133 11.96 -7.60 7.19
C VAL A 133 12.53 -6.24 6.80
N ARG A 134 13.76 -6.22 6.28
CA ARG A 134 14.41 -5.04 5.71
C ARG A 134 14.75 -5.31 4.26
N GLN A 135 14.33 -4.39 3.38
CA GLN A 135 14.50 -4.52 1.94
C GLN A 135 14.83 -3.17 1.32
N GLN A 136 15.41 -3.19 0.13
CA GLN A 136 15.76 -1.98 -0.61
C GLN A 136 15.39 -2.17 -2.09
N ALA A 137 14.95 -1.09 -2.72
CA ALA A 137 14.74 -1.02 -4.16
C ALA A 137 15.16 0.36 -4.69
N ALA A 138 15.70 0.42 -5.89
CA ALA A 138 15.81 1.67 -6.63
C ALA A 138 14.40 2.19 -6.95
N LYS A 139 14.23 3.50 -6.99
CA LYS A 139 12.97 4.10 -7.39
C LYS A 139 12.88 4.04 -8.91
N ASP A 140 11.94 3.25 -9.40
CA ASP A 140 11.69 3.01 -10.83
C ASP A 140 10.26 3.42 -11.24
N PHE A 141 9.62 4.25 -10.41
CA PHE A 141 8.25 4.69 -10.66
C PHE A 141 8.00 6.12 -10.18
N TYR A 142 7.38 6.92 -11.05
CA TYR A 142 7.04 8.29 -10.75
C TYR A 142 5.78 8.38 -9.88
N VAL A 143 5.95 8.80 -8.64
CA VAL A 143 4.85 8.86 -7.65
C VAL A 143 4.40 10.30 -7.40
N SER A 144 5.31 11.25 -7.45
CA SER A 144 5.03 12.63 -7.03
C SER A 144 5.95 13.62 -7.74
N PRO A 145 5.42 14.78 -8.18
CA PRO A 145 6.24 15.82 -8.80
C PRO A 145 7.25 16.48 -7.85
N PHE A 146 7.17 16.20 -6.57
CA PHE A 146 8.06 16.77 -5.56
C PHE A 146 9.21 15.84 -5.15
N LEU A 147 9.39 14.72 -5.86
CA LEU A 147 10.40 13.71 -5.56
C LEU A 147 11.14 13.33 -6.84
N SER A 148 12.47 13.36 -6.77
CA SER A 148 13.34 12.92 -7.85
C SER A 148 13.16 11.42 -8.15
N MET A 149 13.49 11.00 -9.37
CA MET A 149 13.61 9.59 -9.75
C MET A 149 14.92 8.97 -9.24
N ASP A 150 15.96 9.79 -9.02
CA ASP A 150 17.27 9.32 -8.53
C ASP A 150 17.24 9.08 -7.01
N CYS A 151 16.35 8.18 -6.61
CA CYS A 151 16.08 7.84 -5.22
C CYS A 151 16.11 6.33 -5.00
N ALA A 152 16.32 5.94 -3.75
CA ALA A 152 16.16 4.56 -3.29
C ALA A 152 15.12 4.47 -2.18
N TYR A 153 14.31 3.43 -2.24
CA TYR A 153 13.39 3.04 -1.18
C TYR A 153 14.06 2.05 -0.23
N ASN A 154 13.98 2.33 1.06
CA ASN A 154 14.34 1.40 2.12
C ASN A 154 13.08 1.04 2.88
N PHE A 155 12.70 -0.23 2.82
CA PHE A 155 11.53 -0.77 3.49
C PHE A 155 11.93 -1.40 4.81
N LYS A 156 11.15 -1.13 5.85
CA LYS A 156 11.21 -1.84 7.13
C LYS A 156 9.80 -2.28 7.46
N VAL A 157 9.57 -3.59 7.44
CA VAL A 157 8.24 -4.17 7.57
C VAL A 157 8.21 -5.16 8.72
N ARG A 158 7.24 -5.01 9.60
CA ARG A 158 6.81 -6.09 10.49
C ARG A 158 5.60 -6.74 9.83
N PRO A 159 5.74 -7.99 9.35
CA PRO A 159 4.66 -8.71 8.70
C PRO A 159 3.43 -8.84 9.60
N PRO A 160 2.21 -8.95 9.04
CA PRO A 160 0.99 -8.97 9.82
C PRO A 160 0.86 -10.23 10.69
N ARG A 161 0.74 -10.00 12.00
CA ARG A 161 0.37 -10.95 13.05
C ARG A 161 -0.72 -10.29 13.91
N ASP A 162 -0.47 -9.98 15.18
CA ASP A 162 -1.35 -9.16 16.03
C ASP A 162 -1.24 -7.67 15.71
N ASP A 163 -0.11 -7.28 15.18
CA ASP A 163 0.12 -5.95 14.63
C ASP A 163 0.82 -6.03 13.25
N VAL A 164 0.84 -4.91 12.56
CA VAL A 164 1.57 -4.73 11.31
C VAL A 164 2.24 -3.36 11.33
N MET A 165 3.44 -3.30 10.76
CA MET A 165 4.11 -2.02 10.51
C MET A 165 4.75 -2.05 9.12
N VAL A 166 4.52 -0.98 8.34
CA VAL A 166 5.19 -0.72 7.08
C VAL A 166 5.82 0.66 7.17
N ALA A 167 7.13 0.72 7.15
CA ALA A 167 7.89 1.97 7.10
C ALA A 167 8.71 2.01 5.81
N ILE A 168 8.55 3.11 5.08
CA ILE A 168 9.25 3.38 3.83
C ILE A 168 10.07 4.63 4.04
N LYS A 169 11.37 4.52 3.84
CA LYS A 169 12.30 5.64 3.83
C LYS A 169 12.82 5.84 2.42
N GLU A 170 12.58 6.99 1.86
CA GLU A 170 13.11 7.41 0.57
C GLU A 170 14.37 8.22 0.78
N SER A 171 15.41 7.89 0.03
CA SER A 171 16.73 8.52 0.14
C SER A 171 17.23 8.89 -1.25
N GLU A 172 17.85 10.07 -1.37
CA GLU A 172 18.52 10.59 -2.57
C GLU A 172 20.00 10.79 -2.23
N ALA A 173 20.91 10.27 -3.07
CA ALA A 173 22.35 10.27 -2.80
C ALA A 173 22.70 9.80 -1.37
N GLY A 174 22.03 8.76 -0.87
CA GLY A 174 22.22 8.21 0.46
C GLY A 174 21.60 9.04 1.61
N GLN A 175 21.08 10.23 1.33
CA GLN A 175 20.50 11.12 2.33
C GLN A 175 18.96 10.94 2.41
N PRO A 176 18.39 10.77 3.60
CA PRO A 176 16.94 10.61 3.74
C PRO A 176 16.20 11.89 3.40
N ILE A 177 15.23 11.80 2.49
CA ILE A 177 14.37 12.92 2.08
C ILE A 177 12.94 12.79 2.60
N LEU A 178 12.45 11.54 2.74
CA LEU A 178 11.09 11.28 3.17
C LEU A 178 11.01 9.98 3.97
N THR A 179 10.10 9.94 4.94
CA THR A 179 9.72 8.71 5.62
C THR A 179 8.21 8.65 5.74
N ALA A 180 7.63 7.54 5.29
CA ALA A 180 6.23 7.21 5.48
C ALA A 180 6.12 5.98 6.38
N THR A 181 5.24 6.01 7.38
CA THR A 181 5.03 4.87 8.27
C THR A 181 3.54 4.63 8.50
N PHE A 182 3.12 3.42 8.22
CA PHE A 182 1.84 2.86 8.63
C PHE A 182 2.08 1.87 9.76
N SER A 183 1.23 1.90 10.78
CA SER A 183 1.19 0.88 11.83
C SER A 183 -0.25 0.64 12.27
N GLY A 184 -0.61 -0.60 12.49
CA GLY A 184 -1.96 -1.00 12.87
C GLY A 184 -1.96 -2.21 13.78
N LYS A 185 -3.00 -2.29 14.62
CA LYS A 185 -3.31 -3.48 15.42
C LYS A 185 -4.44 -4.25 14.75
N ARG A 186 -4.33 -5.56 14.73
CA ARG A 186 -5.34 -6.45 14.19
C ARG A 186 -6.67 -6.27 14.93
N LYS A 187 -7.76 -6.32 14.18
CA LYS A 187 -9.13 -6.41 14.63
C LYS A 187 -9.81 -7.57 13.92
N PRO A 188 -10.78 -8.24 14.56
CA PRO A 188 -11.52 -9.29 13.88
C PRO A 188 -12.31 -8.70 12.70
N PHE A 189 -12.45 -9.49 11.62
CA PHE A 189 -13.26 -9.10 10.48
C PHE A 189 -14.72 -9.49 10.74
N THR A 190 -15.44 -8.62 11.42
CA THR A 190 -16.88 -8.76 11.73
C THR A 190 -17.61 -7.46 11.44
N ASP A 191 -18.89 -7.52 11.11
CA ASP A 191 -19.69 -6.32 10.82
C ASP A 191 -19.67 -5.32 11.99
N ALA A 192 -19.72 -5.80 13.23
CA ALA A 192 -19.62 -4.95 14.43
C ALA A 192 -18.28 -4.20 14.49
N ALA A 193 -17.15 -4.89 14.20
CA ALA A 193 -15.85 -4.27 14.16
C ALA A 193 -15.73 -3.27 12.99
N LEU A 194 -16.31 -3.61 11.81
CA LEU A 194 -16.32 -2.74 10.64
C LEU A 194 -17.13 -1.47 10.91
N ILE A 195 -18.30 -1.56 11.55
CA ILE A 195 -19.08 -0.40 12.00
C ILE A 195 -18.24 0.47 12.95
N GLY A 196 -17.63 -0.15 13.95
CA GLY A 196 -16.78 0.58 14.89
C GLY A 196 -15.62 1.32 14.24
N VAL A 197 -15.02 0.74 13.19
CA VAL A 197 -13.94 1.36 12.41
C VAL A 197 -14.50 2.51 11.55
N LEU A 198 -15.62 2.32 10.88
CA LEU A 198 -16.28 3.36 10.06
C LEU A 198 -16.65 4.58 10.90
N LEU A 199 -17.24 4.37 12.09
CA LEU A 199 -17.61 5.45 13.00
C LEU A 199 -16.38 6.24 13.52
N ARG A 200 -15.25 5.55 13.73
CA ARG A 200 -13.99 6.20 14.16
C ARG A 200 -13.24 6.91 13.04
N HIS A 201 -13.49 6.53 11.79
CA HIS A 201 -12.80 7.05 10.61
C HIS A 201 -13.78 7.53 9.53
N PRO A 202 -14.72 8.40 9.88
CA PRO A 202 -15.72 8.85 8.93
C PRO A 202 -15.04 9.57 7.77
N LEU A 203 -15.47 9.28 6.54
CA LEU A 203 -14.98 9.88 5.30
C LEU A 203 -13.45 9.75 5.12
N MET A 204 -12.86 8.62 5.56
CA MET A 204 -11.41 8.43 5.53
C MET A 204 -10.81 8.73 4.15
N THR A 205 -11.39 8.17 3.10
CA THR A 205 -10.88 8.32 1.72
C THR A 205 -10.92 9.78 1.26
N VAL A 206 -12.01 10.49 1.55
CA VAL A 206 -12.14 11.92 1.23
C VAL A 206 -11.10 12.74 1.98
N LYS A 207 -10.88 12.45 3.27
CA LYS A 207 -9.85 13.12 4.08
C LYS A 207 -8.45 12.86 3.55
N ILE A 208 -8.15 11.65 3.09
CA ILE A 208 -6.83 11.31 2.52
C ILE A 208 -6.61 12.13 1.25
N ILE A 209 -7.58 12.20 0.35
CA ILE A 209 -7.46 12.96 -0.89
C ILE A 209 -7.35 14.46 -0.63
N ALA A 210 -8.23 15.00 0.21
CA ALA A 210 -8.16 16.41 0.60
C ALA A 210 -6.80 16.74 1.21
N ALA A 211 -6.26 15.83 2.04
CA ALA A 211 -4.94 15.98 2.63
C ALA A 211 -3.83 15.99 1.57
N ILE A 212 -3.86 15.10 0.58
CA ILE A 212 -2.86 15.04 -0.48
C ILE A 212 -2.84 16.34 -1.28
N HIS A 213 -4.00 16.86 -1.68
CA HIS A 213 -4.10 18.13 -2.40
C HIS A 213 -3.65 19.31 -1.55
N TYR A 214 -4.07 19.34 -0.27
CA TYR A 214 -3.64 20.37 0.67
C TYR A 214 -2.12 20.36 0.87
N GLU A 215 -1.51 19.17 1.05
CA GLU A 215 -0.07 19.05 1.22
C GLU A 215 0.68 19.40 -0.07
N ALA A 216 0.15 19.05 -1.24
CA ALA A 216 0.70 19.46 -2.54
C ALA A 216 0.67 20.99 -2.68
N ALA A 217 -0.45 21.64 -2.35
CA ALA A 217 -0.56 23.10 -2.36
C ALA A 217 0.43 23.77 -1.39
N ARG A 218 0.59 23.21 -0.18
CA ARG A 218 1.58 23.70 0.80
C ARG A 218 3.01 23.56 0.32
N LEU A 219 3.36 22.47 -0.36
CA LEU A 219 4.71 22.26 -0.91
C LEU A 219 4.98 23.25 -2.03
N MET A 220 4.00 23.51 -2.90
CA MET A 220 4.09 24.54 -3.93
C MET A 220 4.30 25.93 -3.31
N TRP A 221 3.50 26.29 -2.31
CA TRP A 221 3.65 27.58 -1.62
C TRP A 221 5.01 27.74 -0.93
N LYS A 222 5.58 26.63 -0.43
CA LYS A 222 6.92 26.62 0.15
C LYS A 222 8.05 26.64 -0.89
N GLY A 223 7.73 26.74 -2.18
CA GLY A 223 8.71 26.81 -3.28
C GLY A 223 9.50 25.51 -3.49
N VAL A 224 8.94 24.35 -3.16
CA VAL A 224 9.58 23.06 -3.46
C VAL A 224 9.55 22.84 -4.96
N ALA A 225 10.73 22.58 -5.56
CA ALA A 225 10.87 22.33 -6.99
C ALA A 225 9.98 21.14 -7.45
N ARG A 226 9.44 21.28 -8.66
CA ARG A 226 8.62 20.23 -9.31
C ARG A 226 9.48 19.51 -10.35
N HIS A 227 9.46 18.20 -10.31
CA HIS A 227 10.00 17.35 -11.36
C HIS A 227 8.89 17.06 -12.36
N ALA A 228 9.20 17.17 -13.65
CA ALA A 228 8.24 16.82 -14.69
C ALA A 228 7.92 15.33 -14.63
N HIS A 229 6.68 14.95 -14.95
CA HIS A 229 6.32 13.56 -15.24
C HIS A 229 7.11 13.19 -16.50
N GLY A 230 8.26 12.54 -16.30
CA GLY A 230 9.28 12.42 -17.30
C GLY A 230 8.85 11.54 -18.46
N ALA A 231 9.16 11.97 -19.65
CA ALA A 231 9.48 11.09 -20.74
C ALA A 231 10.62 10.15 -20.29
N THR A 232 10.28 8.95 -19.86
CA THR A 232 11.22 7.82 -19.94
C THR A 232 11.36 7.52 -21.41
N GLY A 233 12.49 7.95 -21.97
CA GLY A 233 12.93 7.56 -23.29
C GLY A 233 13.21 6.07 -23.35
#